data_4391eb67a8f574463a183c4b67efc721
#
_entry.id   4391eb67a8f574463a183c4b67efc721
#
_cell.length_a   1.000
_cell.length_b   1.000
_cell.length_c   1.000
_cell.angle_alpha   90.00
_cell.angle_beta   90.00
_cell.angle_gamma   90.00
#
_symmetry.space_group_name_H-M   'P 1'
#
loop_
_entity.id
_entity.type
_entity.pdbx_description
1 polymer ?
#
loop_
_entity_poly.entity_id
_entity_poly.type
_entity_poly.pdbx_seq_one_letter_code
_entity_poly.pdbx_strand_id
1 'polypeptide(L)'
;MKLFNAFALIFFTSASTCSLAQVAESSSVVNVSSEQTCKKDSGSLFANYEISTTSPSKTSRTTSLHLWRNGNKVAHEYPATNITESWTLVRNKFIKPTRFFDAHQRAIEYQPGETIHGKKESDFSYRYQLISDKLIDVMILDTVGGKGCNTVEYYSLDNSQGHFKLAWLPHLKLIESFSVDKSGYVREWKLKTADFNKNTKDFFTKRQNYQSTDYADIGDDHTDPFLTKMVTQGFIEAGASGYYDEHGHSIGEGHSH
;
A
#
# COMPACT_ATOMS: atom_id res chain seq x y z
N MET A 1 56.53 6.66 59.38
CA MET A 1 56.51 6.18 60.78
C MET A 1 55.75 4.85 60.76
N LYS A 2 56.59 3.77 60.88
CA LYS A 2 56.39 2.58 61.72
C LYS A 2 55.09 1.79 61.46
N LEU A 3 55.02 0.46 61.38
CA LEU A 3 55.94 -0.71 61.50
C LEU A 3 55.20 -1.90 60.89
N PHE A 4 55.91 -2.72 60.15
CA PHE A 4 56.06 -4.17 60.21
C PHE A 4 55.10 -4.96 61.15
N ASN A 5 54.48 -5.99 60.62
CA ASN A 5 54.79 -7.34 61.07
C ASN A 5 54.39 -8.46 60.13
N ALA A 6 55.35 -9.28 59.77
CA ALA A 6 55.21 -10.54 59.11
C ALA A 6 54.87 -11.64 60.11
N PHE A 7 54.08 -12.62 59.73
CA PHE A 7 54.15 -13.96 60.28
C PHE A 7 53.88 -15.02 59.24
N ALA A 8 54.72 -15.98 59.25
CA ALA A 8 54.87 -17.03 58.24
C ALA A 8 54.24 -18.37 58.74
N LEU A 9 54.10 -19.28 57.76
CA LEU A 9 54.01 -20.75 57.78
C LEU A 9 52.72 -21.36 58.40
N ILE A 10 52.12 -22.33 57.74
CA ILE A 10 52.49 -23.76 57.65
C ILE A 10 51.63 -24.49 56.59
N PHE A 11 52.26 -25.36 55.81
CA PHE A 11 51.74 -26.34 54.88
C PHE A 11 50.76 -27.33 55.48
N PHE A 12 49.68 -27.66 54.77
CA PHE A 12 49.08 -28.99 54.77
C PHE A 12 48.57 -29.37 53.41
N THR A 13 49.23 -30.33 52.79
CA THR A 13 48.82 -31.04 51.62
C THR A 13 47.76 -32.08 51.95
N SER A 14 46.57 -31.99 51.41
CA SER A 14 45.69 -33.14 51.36
C SER A 14 45.15 -33.25 49.94
N ALA A 15 45.60 -34.23 49.20
CA ALA A 15 45.08 -34.62 47.89
C ALA A 15 43.70 -35.26 48.12
N SER A 16 42.67 -34.59 47.62
CA SER A 16 41.35 -35.17 47.43
C SER A 16 41.07 -35.28 45.97
N THR A 17 41.08 -36.50 45.47
CA THR A 17 40.62 -36.87 44.12
C THR A 17 39.12 -36.68 44.05
N CYS A 18 38.65 -35.61 43.36
CA CYS A 18 37.26 -35.45 43.08
C CYS A 18 37.02 -35.92 41.67
N SER A 19 36.22 -36.99 41.53
CA SER A 19 35.70 -37.52 40.30
C SER A 19 34.90 -36.44 39.55
N LEU A 20 35.32 -36.13 38.35
CA LEU A 20 34.53 -35.31 37.40
C LEU A 20 33.37 -36.18 36.89
N ALA A 21 32.19 -35.99 37.43
CA ALA A 21 30.96 -36.39 36.76
C ALA A 21 30.70 -35.41 35.61
N GLN A 22 30.92 -35.87 34.38
CA GLN A 22 30.47 -35.16 33.19
C GLN A 22 28.95 -35.13 33.19
N VAL A 23 28.37 -34.01 33.55
CA VAL A 23 26.99 -33.69 33.20
C VAL A 23 26.97 -33.39 31.71
N ALA A 24 26.43 -34.30 30.93
CA ALA A 24 26.10 -34.05 29.54
C ALA A 24 24.94 -33.01 29.51
N GLU A 25 25.24 -31.75 29.33
CA GLU A 25 24.26 -30.74 28.94
C GLU A 25 23.75 -31.12 27.58
N SER A 26 22.57 -31.72 27.53
CA SER A 26 21.76 -31.86 26.35
C SER A 26 21.31 -30.46 25.93
N SER A 27 22.13 -29.80 25.14
CA SER A 27 21.70 -28.59 24.40
C SER A 27 20.59 -29.01 23.44
N SER A 28 19.36 -28.91 23.86
CA SER A 28 18.23 -28.91 22.96
C SER A 28 18.40 -27.68 22.06
N VAL A 29 18.97 -27.91 20.86
CA VAL A 29 18.93 -26.96 19.77
C VAL A 29 17.44 -26.76 19.47
N VAL A 30 16.90 -25.67 20.01
CA VAL A 30 15.61 -25.16 19.57
C VAL A 30 15.82 -24.85 18.09
N ASN A 31 15.34 -25.73 17.23
CA ASN A 31 15.20 -25.44 15.81
C ASN A 31 14.27 -24.22 15.72
N VAL A 32 14.86 -23.04 15.67
CA VAL A 32 14.16 -21.85 15.19
C VAL A 32 13.70 -22.20 13.78
N SER A 33 12.43 -22.56 13.67
CA SER A 33 11.80 -22.83 12.41
C SER A 33 12.12 -21.62 11.52
N SER A 34 12.84 -21.86 10.43
CA SER A 34 13.15 -20.84 9.43
C SER A 34 11.85 -20.09 9.12
N GLU A 35 11.75 -18.85 9.54
CA GLU A 35 10.68 -17.96 9.08
C GLU A 35 10.68 -18.02 7.58
N GLN A 36 9.60 -18.51 7.03
CA GLN A 36 9.46 -18.68 5.59
C GLN A 36 9.37 -17.29 4.96
N THR A 37 10.52 -16.77 4.56
CA THR A 37 10.63 -15.43 3.97
C THR A 37 9.84 -15.36 2.67
N CYS A 38 9.08 -14.29 2.50
CA CYS A 38 8.35 -14.04 1.26
C CYS A 38 9.35 -13.71 0.13
N LYS A 39 9.35 -14.49 -0.94
CA LYS A 39 10.22 -14.31 -2.12
C LYS A 39 9.52 -13.59 -3.29
N LYS A 40 8.25 -13.21 -3.15
CA LYS A 40 7.51 -12.49 -4.18
C LYS A 40 7.94 -11.03 -4.21
N ASP A 41 8.14 -10.48 -5.41
CA ASP A 41 8.46 -9.06 -5.58
C ASP A 41 7.21 -8.21 -5.44
N SER A 42 7.08 -7.50 -4.31
CA SER A 42 5.98 -6.57 -4.07
C SER A 42 6.06 -5.29 -4.92
N GLY A 43 7.23 -5.01 -5.52
CA GLY A 43 7.46 -3.85 -6.38
C GLY A 43 7.06 -4.08 -7.84
N SER A 44 6.84 -5.33 -8.27
CA SER A 44 6.41 -5.67 -9.62
C SER A 44 5.27 -6.69 -9.57
N LEU A 45 4.03 -6.22 -9.75
CA LEU A 45 2.86 -7.09 -9.68
C LEU A 45 1.64 -6.47 -10.37
N PHE A 46 0.70 -7.34 -10.67
CA PHE A 46 -0.68 -7.02 -10.99
C PHE A 46 -1.59 -7.56 -9.88
N ALA A 47 -2.57 -6.77 -9.44
CA ALA A 47 -3.60 -7.24 -8.52
C ALA A 47 -4.98 -6.76 -8.98
N ASN A 48 -5.95 -7.67 -8.96
CA ASN A 48 -7.34 -7.36 -9.28
C ASN A 48 -8.15 -7.27 -8.00
N TYR A 49 -8.80 -6.13 -7.80
CA TYR A 49 -9.71 -5.85 -6.70
C TYR A 49 -11.15 -5.74 -7.16
N GLU A 50 -12.03 -6.32 -6.37
CA GLU A 50 -13.45 -6.03 -6.41
C GLU A 50 -13.77 -4.98 -5.35
N ILE A 51 -14.47 -3.92 -5.75
CA ILE A 51 -14.93 -2.86 -4.85
C ILE A 51 -16.44 -2.89 -4.86
N SER A 52 -17.04 -3.11 -3.68
CA SER A 52 -18.48 -3.06 -3.50
C SER A 52 -18.88 -1.87 -2.62
N THR A 53 -20.04 -1.31 -2.91
CA THR A 53 -20.68 -0.29 -2.05
C THR A 53 -22.11 -0.73 -1.81
N THR A 54 -22.47 -0.90 -0.54
CA THR A 54 -23.80 -1.30 -0.10
C THR A 54 -24.43 -0.18 0.70
N SER A 55 -25.61 0.24 0.29
CA SER A 55 -26.39 1.27 1.00
C SER A 55 -27.17 0.64 2.18
N PRO A 56 -27.70 1.46 3.12
CA PRO A 56 -28.59 0.98 4.20
C PRO A 56 -29.82 0.25 3.68
N SER A 57 -30.31 0.59 2.49
CA SER A 57 -31.40 -0.12 1.79
C SER A 57 -30.98 -1.45 1.17
N LYS A 58 -29.73 -1.89 1.42
CA LYS A 58 -29.14 -3.13 0.89
C LYS A 58 -28.99 -3.16 -0.63
N THR A 59 -29.06 -2.01 -1.30
CA THR A 59 -28.67 -1.91 -2.72
C THR A 59 -27.16 -1.96 -2.79
N SER A 60 -26.61 -2.89 -3.57
CA SER A 60 -25.18 -3.05 -3.77
C SER A 60 -24.77 -2.73 -5.19
N ARG A 61 -23.63 -2.05 -5.33
CA ARG A 61 -22.95 -1.80 -6.60
C ARG A 61 -21.55 -2.36 -6.50
N THR A 62 -21.07 -2.99 -7.57
CA THR A 62 -19.74 -3.59 -7.62
C THR A 62 -18.99 -3.06 -8.84
N THR A 63 -17.70 -2.78 -8.65
CA THR A 63 -16.78 -2.40 -9.72
C THR A 63 -15.45 -3.09 -9.54
N SER A 64 -14.64 -3.13 -10.59
CA SER A 64 -13.29 -3.69 -10.53
C SER A 64 -12.25 -2.58 -10.59
N LEU A 65 -11.15 -2.80 -9.87
CA LEU A 65 -9.94 -2.01 -9.93
C LEU A 65 -8.75 -2.94 -10.15
N HIS A 66 -7.92 -2.61 -11.12
CA HIS A 66 -6.67 -3.28 -11.38
C HIS A 66 -5.50 -2.43 -10.89
N LEU A 67 -4.78 -2.93 -9.90
CA LEU A 67 -3.56 -2.32 -9.39
C LEU A 67 -2.36 -2.87 -10.16
N TRP A 68 -1.55 -1.99 -10.72
CA TRP A 68 -0.30 -2.32 -11.39
C TRP A 68 0.86 -1.63 -10.71
N ARG A 69 1.94 -2.35 -10.44
CA ARG A 69 3.18 -1.79 -9.88
C ARG A 69 4.37 -2.14 -10.76
N ASN A 70 5.30 -1.19 -10.90
CA ASN A 70 6.60 -1.40 -11.52
C ASN A 70 7.62 -0.44 -10.90
N GLY A 71 8.30 -0.89 -9.85
CA GLY A 71 9.26 -0.10 -9.10
C GLY A 71 8.62 1.13 -8.43
N ASN A 72 9.04 2.31 -8.88
CA ASN A 72 8.53 3.60 -8.39
C ASN A 72 7.25 4.08 -9.11
N LYS A 73 6.62 3.23 -9.91
CA LYS A 73 5.37 3.52 -10.62
C LYS A 73 4.25 2.65 -10.10
N VAL A 74 3.09 3.24 -9.94
CA VAL A 74 1.84 2.54 -9.66
C VAL A 74 0.75 3.06 -10.58
N ALA A 75 -0.18 2.19 -10.97
CA ALA A 75 -1.36 2.58 -11.72
C ALA A 75 -2.59 1.85 -11.22
N HIS A 76 -3.70 2.59 -11.27
CA HIS A 76 -5.06 2.10 -11.01
C HIS A 76 -5.81 2.14 -12.34
N GLU A 77 -6.05 0.98 -12.91
CA GLU A 77 -6.84 0.82 -14.12
C GLU A 77 -8.29 0.52 -13.74
N TYR A 78 -9.21 1.28 -14.30
CA TYR A 78 -10.65 1.15 -14.09
C TYR A 78 -11.29 0.60 -15.36
N PRO A 79 -11.50 -0.72 -15.49
CA PRO A 79 -12.01 -1.33 -16.71
C PRO A 79 -13.37 -0.79 -17.16
N ALA A 80 -14.23 -0.45 -16.20
CA ALA A 80 -15.57 0.05 -16.48
C ALA A 80 -15.60 1.41 -17.24
N THR A 81 -14.55 2.22 -17.09
CA THR A 81 -14.47 3.55 -17.70
C THR A 81 -13.38 3.65 -18.77
N ASN A 82 -12.53 2.61 -18.92
CA ASN A 82 -11.32 2.65 -19.74
C ASN A 82 -10.39 3.83 -19.37
N ILE A 83 -10.35 4.17 -18.07
CA ILE A 83 -9.44 5.17 -17.52
C ILE A 83 -8.38 4.44 -16.68
N THR A 84 -7.14 4.84 -16.86
CA THR A 84 -6.03 4.43 -16.00
C THR A 84 -5.41 5.67 -15.38
N GLU A 85 -5.33 5.71 -14.05
CA GLU A 85 -4.58 6.73 -13.32
C GLU A 85 -3.25 6.15 -12.89
N SER A 86 -2.18 6.89 -13.04
CA SER A 86 -0.84 6.43 -12.66
C SER A 86 -0.10 7.51 -11.88
N TRP A 87 0.74 7.07 -10.96
CA TRP A 87 1.60 7.92 -10.16
C TRP A 87 3.03 7.40 -10.22
N THR A 88 3.94 8.31 -10.51
CA THR A 88 5.38 8.04 -10.50
C THR A 88 6.03 8.81 -9.38
N LEU A 89 6.75 8.12 -8.50
CA LEU A 89 7.55 8.75 -7.45
C LEU A 89 8.87 9.23 -8.06
N VAL A 90 9.01 10.55 -8.19
CA VAL A 90 10.17 11.20 -8.79
C VAL A 90 11.15 11.62 -7.69
N ARG A 91 12.41 11.19 -7.80
CA ARG A 91 13.48 11.50 -6.84
C ARG A 91 13.10 11.17 -5.38
N ASN A 92 12.26 10.15 -5.17
CA ASN A 92 11.74 9.73 -3.86
C ASN A 92 11.06 10.87 -3.05
N LYS A 93 10.55 11.89 -3.73
CA LYS A 93 9.99 13.07 -3.07
C LYS A 93 8.72 13.61 -3.72
N PHE A 94 8.67 13.67 -5.03
CA PHE A 94 7.57 14.27 -5.75
C PHE A 94 6.75 13.21 -6.45
N ILE A 95 5.44 13.33 -6.37
CA ILE A 95 4.52 12.46 -7.08
C ILE A 95 4.15 13.14 -8.41
N LYS A 96 4.35 12.44 -9.54
CA LYS A 96 3.89 12.85 -10.85
C LYS A 96 2.65 12.03 -11.20
N PRO A 97 1.44 12.59 -11.15
CA PRO A 97 0.25 11.94 -11.67
C PRO A 97 0.25 11.93 -13.21
N THR A 98 -0.42 10.94 -13.78
CA THR A 98 -0.77 10.89 -15.21
C THR A 98 -2.09 10.17 -15.36
N ARG A 99 -3.01 10.73 -16.12
CA ARG A 99 -4.29 10.08 -16.44
C ARG A 99 -4.33 9.64 -17.87
N PHE A 100 -4.61 8.37 -18.12
CA PHE A 100 -4.72 7.75 -19.42
C PHE A 100 -6.17 7.48 -19.74
N PHE A 101 -6.58 7.83 -20.95
CA PHE A 101 -7.86 7.50 -21.56
C PHE A 101 -7.60 6.38 -22.56
N ASP A 102 -7.65 5.14 -22.09
CA ASP A 102 -7.19 3.97 -22.84
C ASP A 102 -7.96 3.75 -24.14
N ALA A 103 -9.27 4.05 -24.16
CA ALA A 103 -10.10 3.95 -25.37
C ALA A 103 -9.70 4.96 -26.48
N HIS A 104 -9.03 6.04 -26.09
CA HIS A 104 -8.64 7.12 -27.02
C HIS A 104 -7.12 7.18 -27.24
N GLN A 105 -6.34 6.35 -26.53
CA GLN A 105 -4.87 6.38 -26.51
C GLN A 105 -4.31 7.79 -26.25
N ARG A 106 -4.95 8.49 -25.30
CA ARG A 106 -4.60 9.85 -24.88
C ARG A 106 -4.17 9.86 -23.43
N ALA A 107 -3.27 10.78 -23.09
CA ALA A 107 -2.80 10.99 -21.73
C ALA A 107 -2.87 12.47 -21.34
N ILE A 108 -3.20 12.73 -20.08
CA ILE A 108 -3.02 14.04 -19.46
C ILE A 108 -1.93 13.89 -18.40
N GLU A 109 -0.86 14.66 -18.58
CA GLU A 109 0.29 14.66 -17.70
C GLU A 109 0.25 15.86 -16.77
N TYR A 110 0.59 15.61 -15.51
CA TYR A 110 0.74 16.64 -14.48
C TYR A 110 2.22 16.80 -14.14
N GLN A 111 2.62 17.97 -13.70
CA GLN A 111 3.99 18.19 -13.27
C GLN A 111 4.27 17.51 -11.91
N PRO A 112 5.51 17.03 -11.66
CA PRO A 112 5.85 16.42 -10.37
C PRO A 112 5.62 17.38 -9.20
N GLY A 113 4.69 17.01 -8.29
CA GLY A 113 4.33 17.83 -7.14
C GLY A 113 3.44 19.02 -7.46
N GLU A 114 2.77 19.01 -8.60
CA GLU A 114 1.77 20.01 -8.97
C GLU A 114 0.58 20.03 -8.01
N THR A 115 0.01 21.21 -7.83
CA THR A 115 -1.23 21.39 -7.06
C THR A 115 -2.42 21.35 -8.02
N ILE A 116 -3.28 20.36 -7.87
CA ILE A 116 -4.45 20.13 -8.71
C ILE A 116 -5.68 20.49 -7.88
N HIS A 117 -6.48 21.45 -8.33
CA HIS A 117 -7.67 21.94 -7.61
C HIS A 117 -7.40 22.27 -6.13
N GLY A 118 -6.26 22.93 -5.86
CA GLY A 118 -5.85 23.30 -4.51
C GLY A 118 -5.32 22.16 -3.64
N LYS A 119 -5.25 20.94 -4.16
CA LYS A 119 -4.72 19.76 -3.46
C LYS A 119 -3.41 19.32 -4.09
N LYS A 120 -2.43 19.03 -3.26
CA LYS A 120 -1.14 18.45 -3.67
C LYS A 120 -1.11 16.98 -3.28
N GLU A 121 -0.82 16.13 -4.25
CA GLU A 121 -0.58 14.71 -3.96
C GLU A 121 0.73 14.57 -3.18
N SER A 122 0.67 14.06 -1.96
CA SER A 122 1.82 13.96 -1.06
C SER A 122 2.01 12.58 -0.45
N ASP A 123 1.01 11.71 -0.55
CA ASP A 123 1.05 10.36 0.01
C ASP A 123 1.13 9.30 -1.09
N PHE A 124 2.39 8.92 -1.43
CA PHE A 124 2.60 7.86 -2.41
C PHE A 124 2.17 6.49 -1.89
N SER A 125 2.26 6.24 -0.58
CA SER A 125 1.85 4.95 0.01
C SER A 125 0.39 4.66 -0.28
N TYR A 126 -0.47 5.66 -0.12
CA TYR A 126 -1.89 5.55 -0.43
C TYR A 126 -2.17 5.11 -1.88
N ARG A 127 -1.43 5.66 -2.85
CA ARG A 127 -1.57 5.26 -4.25
C ARG A 127 -0.97 3.88 -4.51
N TYR A 128 0.19 3.62 -3.89
CA TYR A 128 0.95 2.40 -4.11
C TYR A 128 0.24 1.15 -3.58
N GLN A 129 -0.45 1.26 -2.46
CA GLN A 129 -1.02 0.12 -1.74
C GLN A 129 -2.52 0.23 -1.43
N LEU A 130 -3.20 1.26 -1.98
CA LEU A 130 -4.64 1.54 -1.82
C LEU A 130 -5.07 1.94 -0.40
N ILE A 131 -4.13 2.06 0.51
CA ILE A 131 -4.30 2.54 1.89
C ILE A 131 -3.05 3.29 2.30
N SER A 132 -3.17 4.36 3.07
CA SER A 132 -1.99 5.11 3.51
C SER A 132 -1.29 4.39 4.67
N ASP A 133 0.05 4.53 4.74
CA ASP A 133 0.80 4.07 5.91
C ASP A 133 0.28 4.76 7.18
N LYS A 134 -0.04 6.05 7.10
CA LYS A 134 -0.59 6.82 8.23
C LYS A 134 -1.90 6.24 8.76
N LEU A 135 -2.78 5.73 7.88
CA LEU A 135 -4.02 5.11 8.33
C LEU A 135 -3.73 3.78 9.02
N ILE A 136 -2.84 2.95 8.48
CA ILE A 136 -2.43 1.70 9.13
C ILE A 136 -1.82 1.98 10.50
N ASP A 137 -0.96 2.99 10.62
CA ASP A 137 -0.25 3.36 11.86
C ASP A 137 -1.21 3.76 13.01
N VAL A 138 -2.41 4.27 12.70
CA VAL A 138 -3.40 4.64 13.73
C VAL A 138 -4.44 3.55 14.00
N MET A 139 -4.46 2.48 13.20
CA MET A 139 -5.33 1.33 13.43
C MET A 139 -4.79 0.42 14.54
N ILE A 140 -5.67 -0.29 15.20
CA ILE A 140 -5.32 -1.26 16.24
C ILE A 140 -5.07 -2.61 15.56
N LEU A 141 -3.90 -3.19 15.79
CA LEU A 141 -3.59 -4.55 15.37
C LEU A 141 -4.33 -5.54 16.29
N ASP A 142 -5.30 -6.24 15.75
CA ASP A 142 -6.11 -7.21 16.49
C ASP A 142 -5.45 -8.59 16.55
N THR A 143 -4.94 -9.09 15.41
CA THR A 143 -4.29 -10.40 15.33
C THR A 143 -3.44 -10.54 14.07
N VAL A 144 -2.56 -11.55 14.07
CA VAL A 144 -1.71 -11.89 12.92
C VAL A 144 -1.90 -13.38 12.61
N GLY A 145 -2.06 -13.69 11.33
CA GLY A 145 -2.20 -15.06 10.82
C GLY A 145 -1.32 -15.36 9.62
N GLY A 146 -1.32 -16.62 9.17
CA GLY A 146 -0.56 -17.03 8.00
C GLY A 146 0.96 -17.11 8.22
N LYS A 147 1.73 -17.32 7.14
CA LYS A 147 3.21 -17.37 7.16
C LYS A 147 3.78 -16.91 5.81
N GLY A 148 4.97 -16.34 5.82
CA GLY A 148 5.68 -15.89 4.63
C GLY A 148 4.88 -14.89 3.82
N CYS A 149 4.74 -15.08 2.50
CA CYS A 149 3.94 -14.21 1.66
C CYS A 149 2.44 -14.19 1.99
N ASN A 150 1.95 -15.15 2.75
CA ASN A 150 0.55 -15.25 3.17
C ASN A 150 0.34 -14.80 4.63
N THR A 151 1.33 -14.12 5.22
CA THR A 151 1.12 -13.43 6.50
C THR A 151 0.06 -12.36 6.31
N VAL A 152 -0.95 -12.38 7.18
CA VAL A 152 -2.05 -11.42 7.20
C VAL A 152 -2.11 -10.78 8.57
N GLU A 153 -2.11 -9.47 8.60
CA GLU A 153 -2.34 -8.65 9.80
C GLU A 153 -3.76 -8.11 9.75
N TYR A 154 -4.52 -8.29 10.82
CA TYR A 154 -5.90 -7.83 10.94
C TYR A 154 -5.93 -6.61 11.82
N TYR A 155 -6.52 -5.53 11.32
CA TYR A 155 -6.61 -4.25 12.00
C TYR A 155 -8.05 -3.76 12.07
N SER A 156 -8.34 -2.99 13.12
CA SER A 156 -9.59 -2.28 13.29
C SER A 156 -9.38 -0.83 13.73
N LEU A 157 -10.35 0.04 13.42
CA LEU A 157 -10.39 1.42 13.89
C LEU A 157 -11.83 1.88 13.91
N ASP A 158 -12.24 2.43 15.05
CA ASP A 158 -13.53 3.06 15.24
C ASP A 158 -13.34 4.55 15.53
N ASN A 159 -13.94 5.41 14.72
CA ASN A 159 -13.90 6.86 14.91
C ASN A 159 -15.15 7.53 14.33
N SER A 160 -15.20 8.86 14.30
CA SER A 160 -16.31 9.64 13.76
C SER A 160 -16.54 9.46 12.25
N GLN A 161 -15.55 8.92 11.53
CA GLN A 161 -15.65 8.64 10.09
C GLN A 161 -16.25 7.27 9.80
N GLY A 162 -16.31 6.38 10.79
CA GLY A 162 -16.93 5.06 10.68
C GLY A 162 -16.16 3.95 11.38
N HIS A 163 -16.56 2.73 11.03
CA HIS A 163 -15.93 1.48 11.49
C HIS A 163 -15.06 0.94 10.36
N PHE A 164 -13.76 0.85 10.60
CA PHE A 164 -12.77 0.39 9.63
C PHE A 164 -12.29 -1.01 10.01
N LYS A 165 -12.19 -1.90 9.03
CA LYS A 165 -11.56 -3.22 9.18
C LYS A 165 -10.62 -3.45 8.02
N LEU A 166 -9.41 -3.92 8.32
CA LEU A 166 -8.37 -4.18 7.33
C LEU A 166 -7.78 -5.57 7.56
N ALA A 167 -7.71 -6.38 6.50
CA ALA A 167 -6.82 -7.53 6.42
C ALA A 167 -5.68 -7.16 5.46
N TRP A 168 -4.46 -7.10 6.00
CA TRP A 168 -3.28 -6.56 5.35
C TRP A 168 -2.24 -7.64 5.10
N LEU A 169 -1.66 -7.66 3.90
CA LEU A 169 -0.56 -8.54 3.49
C LEU A 169 0.76 -7.74 3.55
N PRO A 170 1.46 -7.67 4.70
CA PRO A 170 2.57 -6.73 4.91
C PRO A 170 3.75 -6.96 3.97
N HIS A 171 4.08 -8.21 3.68
CA HIS A 171 5.18 -8.56 2.77
C HIS A 171 4.91 -8.18 1.31
N LEU A 172 3.65 -8.11 0.92
CA LEU A 172 3.21 -7.79 -0.44
C LEU A 172 2.76 -6.34 -0.57
N LYS A 173 2.56 -5.65 0.55
CA LYS A 173 1.93 -4.33 0.63
C LYS A 173 0.59 -4.30 -0.12
N LEU A 174 -0.23 -5.32 0.10
CA LEU A 174 -1.54 -5.46 -0.52
C LEU A 174 -2.62 -5.53 0.56
N ILE A 175 -3.74 -4.90 0.29
CA ILE A 175 -4.99 -5.14 1.01
C ILE A 175 -5.48 -6.54 0.60
N GLU A 176 -5.73 -7.45 1.54
CA GLU A 176 -6.50 -8.66 1.28
C GLU A 176 -7.98 -8.32 1.27
N SER A 177 -8.43 -7.59 2.30
CA SER A 177 -9.73 -6.94 2.35
C SER A 177 -9.68 -5.67 3.18
N PHE A 178 -10.48 -4.68 2.82
CA PHE A 178 -10.63 -3.45 3.57
C PHE A 178 -12.09 -3.02 3.52
N SER A 179 -12.67 -2.68 4.65
CA SER A 179 -14.05 -2.19 4.70
C SER A 179 -14.18 -0.96 5.57
N VAL A 180 -15.09 -0.08 5.16
CA VAL A 180 -15.51 1.08 5.91
C VAL A 180 -17.02 1.06 6.00
N ASP A 181 -17.55 1.07 7.21
CA ASP A 181 -18.98 1.22 7.49
C ASP A 181 -19.22 2.59 8.13
N LYS A 182 -19.98 3.42 7.45
CA LYS A 182 -20.42 4.71 7.97
C LYS A 182 -21.95 4.76 7.91
N SER A 183 -22.57 4.63 9.06
CA SER A 183 -24.04 4.71 9.19
C SER A 183 -24.78 3.73 8.26
N GLY A 184 -24.25 2.52 8.10
CA GLY A 184 -24.85 1.47 7.25
C GLY A 184 -24.53 1.59 5.76
N TYR A 185 -23.75 2.60 5.35
CA TYR A 185 -23.11 2.62 4.05
C TYR A 185 -21.79 1.87 4.16
N VAL A 186 -21.73 0.67 3.60
CA VAL A 186 -20.54 -0.18 3.65
C VAL A 186 -19.83 -0.12 2.32
N ARG A 187 -18.55 0.23 2.33
CA ARG A 187 -17.68 0.10 1.18
C ARG A 187 -16.59 -0.91 1.48
N GLU A 188 -16.39 -1.83 0.55
CA GLU A 188 -15.46 -2.94 0.73
C GLU A 188 -14.55 -3.07 -0.50
N TRP A 189 -13.27 -3.32 -0.25
CA TRP A 189 -12.26 -3.73 -1.24
C TRP A 189 -11.87 -5.15 -0.93
N LYS A 190 -11.85 -6.01 -1.94
CA LYS A 190 -11.48 -7.40 -1.81
C LYS A 190 -10.51 -7.80 -2.89
N LEU A 191 -9.35 -8.30 -2.52
CA LEU A 191 -8.38 -8.86 -3.44
C LEU A 191 -8.94 -10.14 -4.05
N LYS A 192 -9.04 -10.20 -5.37
CA LYS A 192 -9.48 -11.38 -6.12
C LYS A 192 -8.31 -12.21 -6.58
N THR A 193 -7.28 -11.56 -7.12
CA THR A 193 -6.06 -12.20 -7.62
C THR A 193 -4.86 -11.28 -7.50
N ALA A 194 -3.68 -11.85 -7.29
CA ALA A 194 -2.40 -11.18 -7.40
C ALA A 194 -1.46 -12.01 -8.27
N ASP A 195 -0.90 -11.41 -9.32
CA ASP A 195 0.00 -12.04 -10.30
C ASP A 195 1.34 -11.31 -10.29
N PHE A 196 2.40 -12.00 -9.91
CA PHE A 196 3.77 -11.50 -9.81
C PHE A 196 4.60 -11.80 -11.06
N ASN A 197 4.02 -12.54 -12.02
CA ASN A 197 4.65 -12.88 -13.30
C ASN A 197 4.12 -12.02 -14.46
N LYS A 198 3.16 -11.14 -14.18
CA LYS A 198 2.58 -10.26 -15.18
C LYS A 198 3.64 -9.30 -15.71
N ASN A 199 3.69 -9.09 -17.01
CA ASN A 199 4.61 -8.11 -17.62
C ASN A 199 4.12 -6.68 -17.34
N THR A 200 4.45 -6.18 -16.16
CA THR A 200 4.06 -4.84 -15.72
C THR A 200 4.78 -3.74 -16.51
N LYS A 201 6.01 -4.01 -16.98
CA LYS A 201 6.77 -3.06 -17.79
C LYS A 201 6.03 -2.72 -19.09
N ASP A 202 5.52 -3.72 -19.79
CA ASP A 202 4.78 -3.51 -21.05
C ASP A 202 3.50 -2.73 -20.83
N PHE A 203 2.82 -2.96 -19.70
CA PHE A 203 1.63 -2.20 -19.34
C PHE A 203 1.91 -0.69 -19.30
N PHE A 204 3.00 -0.28 -18.64
CA PHE A 204 3.38 1.14 -18.55
C PHE A 204 3.95 1.65 -19.88
N THR A 205 4.79 0.87 -20.57
CA THR A 205 5.41 1.27 -21.85
C THR A 205 4.35 1.52 -22.91
N LYS A 206 3.32 0.69 -23.00
CA LYS A 206 2.21 0.91 -23.94
C LYS A 206 1.58 2.29 -23.75
N ARG A 207 1.33 2.70 -22.51
CA ARG A 207 0.67 3.97 -22.20
C ARG A 207 1.58 5.18 -22.35
N GLN A 208 2.90 5.01 -22.22
CA GLN A 208 3.88 6.07 -22.49
C GLN A 208 3.91 6.48 -23.97
N ASN A 209 3.40 5.65 -24.88
CA ASN A 209 3.30 5.95 -26.30
C ASN A 209 1.97 6.63 -26.68
N TYR A 210 1.09 6.92 -25.73
CA TYR A 210 -0.12 7.67 -25.98
C TYR A 210 0.20 9.14 -26.29
N GLN A 211 -0.63 9.78 -27.08
CA GLN A 211 -0.54 11.22 -27.29
C GLN A 211 -0.84 11.93 -25.96
N SER A 212 0.13 12.68 -25.45
CA SER A 212 0.00 13.39 -24.18
C SER A 212 -0.27 14.88 -24.36
N THR A 213 -1.00 15.44 -23.42
CA THR A 213 -1.23 16.89 -23.24
C THR A 213 -0.86 17.24 -21.80
N ASP A 214 -0.11 18.32 -21.60
CA ASP A 214 0.14 18.82 -20.24
C ASP A 214 -1.16 19.39 -19.65
N TYR A 215 -1.40 19.13 -18.37
CA TYR A 215 -2.61 19.62 -17.69
C TYR A 215 -2.74 21.14 -17.74
N ALA A 216 -1.62 21.87 -17.66
CA ALA A 216 -1.61 23.33 -17.74
C ALA A 216 -2.10 23.86 -19.10
N ASP A 217 -1.91 23.09 -20.17
CA ASP A 217 -2.25 23.53 -21.55
C ASP A 217 -3.70 23.19 -21.93
N ILE A 218 -4.45 22.46 -21.09
CA ILE A 218 -5.82 22.04 -21.43
C ILE A 218 -6.76 23.23 -21.63
N GLY A 219 -6.58 24.30 -20.84
CA GLY A 219 -7.41 25.51 -20.94
C GLY A 219 -7.18 26.32 -22.21
N ASP A 220 -6.04 26.17 -22.84
CA ASP A 220 -5.62 26.95 -24.01
C ASP A 220 -5.94 26.26 -25.34
N ASP A 221 -6.09 24.93 -25.36
CA ASP A 221 -6.38 24.15 -26.57
C ASP A 221 -7.86 23.86 -26.72
N HIS A 222 -8.62 24.89 -27.16
CA HIS A 222 -10.03 24.75 -27.50
C HIS A 222 -10.26 24.03 -28.83
N THR A 223 -9.21 23.71 -29.57
CA THR A 223 -9.30 23.13 -30.93
C THR A 223 -9.28 21.60 -30.91
N ASP A 224 -8.81 20.97 -29.81
CA ASP A 224 -8.80 19.51 -29.68
C ASP A 224 -10.18 18.97 -29.27
N PRO A 225 -10.88 18.25 -30.18
CA PRO A 225 -12.22 17.73 -29.90
C PRO A 225 -12.26 16.74 -28.74
N PHE A 226 -11.14 16.03 -28.50
CA PHE A 226 -11.01 15.10 -27.35
C PHE A 226 -11.01 15.87 -26.04
N LEU A 227 -10.16 16.89 -25.89
CA LEU A 227 -10.07 17.70 -24.68
C LEU A 227 -11.41 18.39 -24.40
N THR A 228 -12.01 19.03 -25.40
CA THR A 228 -13.32 19.67 -25.27
C THR A 228 -14.38 18.69 -24.78
N LYS A 229 -14.42 17.48 -25.33
CA LYS A 229 -15.36 16.43 -24.91
C LYS A 229 -15.11 15.98 -23.47
N MET A 230 -13.85 15.78 -23.08
CA MET A 230 -13.50 15.29 -21.75
C MET A 230 -13.77 16.34 -20.66
N VAL A 231 -13.51 17.62 -20.94
CA VAL A 231 -13.89 18.74 -20.06
C VAL A 231 -15.41 18.81 -19.91
N THR A 232 -16.16 18.78 -21.01
CA THR A 232 -17.63 18.85 -21.00
C THR A 232 -18.26 17.68 -20.26
N GLN A 233 -17.63 16.49 -20.30
CA GLN A 233 -18.11 15.31 -19.59
C GLN A 233 -17.62 15.22 -18.14
N GLY A 234 -16.83 16.19 -17.67
CA GLY A 234 -16.29 16.22 -16.30
C GLY A 234 -15.19 15.18 -16.05
N PHE A 235 -14.71 14.45 -17.06
CA PHE A 235 -13.67 13.44 -16.85
C PHE A 235 -12.30 14.04 -16.49
N ILE A 236 -12.05 15.28 -16.85
CA ILE A 236 -10.81 15.98 -16.49
C ILE A 236 -10.92 16.61 -15.11
N GLU A 237 -12.12 17.01 -14.69
CA GLU A 237 -12.36 17.64 -13.38
C GLU A 237 -12.78 16.63 -12.30
N ALA A 238 -13.54 15.61 -12.68
CA ALA A 238 -13.97 14.59 -11.73
C ALA A 238 -12.89 13.52 -11.60
N GLY A 239 -12.15 13.55 -10.51
CA GLY A 239 -11.32 12.43 -10.14
C GLY A 239 -12.16 11.17 -10.05
N ALA A 240 -11.88 10.18 -10.93
CA ALA A 240 -12.56 8.89 -10.93
C ALA A 240 -12.20 8.03 -9.69
N SER A 241 -11.39 8.56 -8.77
CA SER A 241 -10.90 7.83 -7.61
C SER A 241 -11.93 7.87 -6.49
N GLY A 242 -12.67 6.82 -6.36
CA GLY A 242 -13.53 6.63 -5.22
C GLY A 242 -12.76 6.16 -3.97
N TYR A 243 -11.64 6.79 -3.62
CA TYR A 243 -10.80 6.45 -2.47
C TYR A 243 -10.91 7.47 -1.36
N TYR A 244 -10.49 7.06 -0.17
CA TYR A 244 -10.41 7.93 1.01
C TYR A 244 -8.99 8.49 1.15
N ASP A 245 -8.89 9.73 1.57
CA ASP A 245 -7.60 10.35 1.92
C ASP A 245 -7.08 9.83 3.27
N GLU A 246 -5.93 10.33 3.68
CA GLU A 246 -5.28 10.01 4.96
C GLU A 246 -6.13 10.35 6.19
N HIS A 247 -7.22 11.10 6.02
CA HIS A 247 -8.18 11.47 7.07
C HIS A 247 -9.49 10.69 6.96
N GLY A 248 -9.61 9.72 6.01
CA GLY A 248 -10.82 8.94 5.78
C GLY A 248 -11.91 9.67 5.02
N HIS A 249 -11.59 10.79 4.33
CA HIS A 249 -12.53 11.49 3.47
C HIS A 249 -12.51 10.89 2.06
N SER A 250 -13.68 10.75 1.44
CA SER A 250 -13.80 10.30 0.06
C SER A 250 -13.14 11.31 -0.89
N ILE A 251 -12.10 10.86 -1.60
CA ILE A 251 -11.48 11.62 -2.68
C ILE A 251 -12.25 11.28 -3.96
N GLY A 252 -13.28 12.03 -4.28
CA GLY A 252 -14.07 11.78 -5.48
C GLY A 252 -15.57 12.02 -5.37
N GLU A 253 -16.07 12.55 -4.26
CA GLU A 253 -17.39 13.16 -4.25
C GLU A 253 -17.26 14.55 -4.91
N GLY A 254 -17.53 14.59 -6.22
CA GLY A 254 -17.81 15.82 -6.92
C GLY A 254 -18.95 16.53 -6.19
N HIS A 255 -18.75 17.79 -5.88
CA HIS A 255 -19.83 18.66 -5.42
C HIS A 255 -20.93 18.60 -6.48
N SER A 256 -22.05 17.94 -6.15
CA SER A 256 -23.30 18.13 -6.86
C SER A 256 -23.77 19.56 -6.58
N HIS A 257 -23.76 20.41 -7.62
CA HIS A 257 -24.53 21.63 -7.65
C HIS A 257 -26.02 21.32 -7.84
#